data_63205ec677043cca61f0fdfb95b85db3
#
_entry.id   63205ec677043cca61f0fdfb95b85db3
#
_cell.length_a   1.000
_cell.length_b   1.000
_cell.length_c   1.000
_cell.angle_alpha   90.00
_cell.angle_beta   90.00
_cell.angle_gamma   90.00
#
_symmetry.space_group_name_H-M   'P 1'
#
loop_
_entity.id
_entity.type
_entity.pdbx_description
1 polymer ?
#
loop_
_entity_poly.entity_id
_entity_poly.type
_entity_poly.pdbx_seq_one_letter_code
_entity_poly.pdbx_strand_id
1 'polypeptide(L)'
;NKKVKLFRYVTENTFDAYMWQILENKQKFISQIMTSKSPVRACEDVDDTALSYAEIKALATGNPYIKEKMDLDVQVSKLKLLKANHTSQIYRLESDIAKNFPVQISALKERIAGMQIDSQVVKSVDLQDNDTFAMTVGNVLYEDKKEAGEALIAACAGLKTVSTGGKVGEYHGFTLSASYNMFSNAFELTIKGKCSYKLEIGKDPVGNMQRIHNTLSSIDRKLTESEQKLETVQQQLATAQ
;
A
#
# COMPACT_ATOMS: atom_id res chain seq x y z
N ASN A 1 21.10 58.86 -5.25
CA ASN A 1 19.83 58.16 -5.03
C ASN A 1 18.77 59.15 -4.62
N LYS A 2 17.88 59.49 -5.54
CA LYS A 2 16.74 60.36 -5.24
C LYS A 2 15.72 59.56 -4.43
N LYS A 3 15.40 60.00 -3.22
CA LYS A 3 14.33 59.41 -2.42
C LYS A 3 13.00 59.80 -3.05
N VAL A 4 12.17 58.80 -3.37
CA VAL A 4 10.80 58.97 -3.85
C VAL A 4 9.86 58.75 -2.67
N LYS A 5 8.93 59.70 -2.43
CA LYS A 5 7.87 59.54 -1.44
C LYS A 5 6.63 59.02 -2.15
N LEU A 6 6.16 57.86 -1.74
CA LEU A 6 4.93 57.25 -2.23
C LEU A 6 3.82 57.50 -1.21
N PHE A 7 2.76 58.16 -1.62
CA PHE A 7 1.56 58.38 -0.80
C PHE A 7 0.45 57.45 -1.30
N ARG A 8 -0.13 56.68 -0.37
CA ARG A 8 -1.27 55.81 -0.65
C ARG A 8 -2.50 56.41 0.02
N TYR A 9 -3.50 56.73 -0.77
CA TYR A 9 -4.77 57.26 -0.27
C TYR A 9 -5.77 56.12 -0.15
N VAL A 10 -6.41 56.03 1.00
CA VAL A 10 -7.41 55.01 1.32
C VAL A 10 -8.61 55.73 1.93
N THR A 11 -9.80 55.46 1.43
CA THR A 11 -11.03 55.96 2.01
C THR A 11 -11.47 55.05 3.15
N GLU A 12 -11.71 55.62 4.33
CA GLU A 12 -12.18 54.80 5.47
C GLU A 12 -13.53 54.16 5.18
N ASN A 13 -13.72 52.93 5.68
CA ASN A 13 -14.94 52.14 5.48
C ASN A 13 -15.26 51.79 4.02
N THR A 14 -14.25 51.74 3.15
CA THR A 14 -14.41 51.35 1.75
C THR A 14 -13.62 50.09 1.41
N PHE A 15 -13.90 49.53 0.23
CA PHE A 15 -13.21 48.36 -0.32
C PHE A 15 -11.71 48.64 -0.59
N ASP A 16 -11.29 49.90 -0.70
CA ASP A 16 -9.90 50.25 -1.02
C ASP A 16 -8.91 49.78 0.06
N ALA A 17 -9.28 49.84 1.33
CA ALA A 17 -8.45 49.35 2.44
C ALA A 17 -8.13 47.86 2.31
N TYR A 18 -9.13 47.06 1.93
CA TYR A 18 -8.98 45.64 1.70
C TYR A 18 -8.10 45.30 0.49
N MET A 19 -8.32 46.02 -0.63
CA MET A 19 -7.48 45.81 -1.82
C MET A 19 -6.00 46.13 -1.55
N TRP A 20 -5.72 47.16 -0.79
CA TRP A 20 -4.36 47.47 -0.37
C TRP A 20 -3.75 46.43 0.53
N GLN A 21 -4.52 45.85 1.43
CA GLN A 21 -4.06 44.75 2.29
C GLN A 21 -3.70 43.50 1.50
N ILE A 22 -4.52 43.12 0.50
CA ILE A 22 -4.21 42.00 -0.41
C ILE A 22 -2.93 42.28 -1.18
N LEU A 23 -2.79 43.48 -1.75
CA LEU A 23 -1.58 43.86 -2.49
C LEU A 23 -0.33 43.82 -1.60
N GLU A 24 -0.43 44.27 -0.36
CA GLU A 24 0.68 44.23 0.60
C GLU A 24 1.08 42.79 0.95
N ASN A 25 0.13 41.89 1.18
CA ASN A 25 0.38 40.47 1.44
C ASN A 25 1.03 39.81 0.22
N LYS A 26 0.53 40.06 -0.98
CA LYS A 26 1.15 39.55 -2.22
C LYS A 26 2.57 40.05 -2.41
N GLN A 27 2.81 41.32 -2.14
CA GLN A 27 4.15 41.92 -2.25
C GLN A 27 5.10 41.36 -1.19
N LYS A 28 4.62 41.08 0.01
CA LYS A 28 5.37 40.44 1.08
C LYS A 28 5.81 39.00 0.68
N PHE A 29 4.89 38.26 0.11
CA PHE A 29 5.15 36.93 -0.44
C PHE A 29 6.19 36.96 -1.57
N ILE A 30 6.00 37.84 -2.56
CA ILE A 30 6.94 38.00 -3.68
C ILE A 30 8.34 38.42 -3.15
N SER A 31 8.41 39.30 -2.17
CA SER A 31 9.66 39.75 -1.58
C SER A 31 10.39 38.64 -0.85
N GLN A 32 9.67 37.73 -0.16
CA GLN A 32 10.25 36.56 0.50
C GLN A 32 10.90 35.61 -0.51
N ILE A 33 10.24 35.35 -1.63
CA ILE A 33 10.77 34.49 -2.71
C ILE A 33 11.97 35.15 -3.40
N MET A 34 11.83 36.44 -3.75
CA MET A 34 12.86 37.16 -4.53
C MET A 34 14.13 37.47 -3.74
N THR A 35 14.04 37.68 -2.43
CA THR A 35 15.20 38.07 -1.61
C THR A 35 15.89 36.89 -0.93
N SER A 36 15.31 35.70 -0.96
CA SER A 36 15.81 34.46 -0.32
C SER A 36 16.22 34.65 1.16
N LYS A 37 15.78 35.71 1.81
CA LYS A 37 16.21 36.08 3.18
C LYS A 37 15.53 35.31 4.30
N SER A 38 14.52 34.51 3.98
CA SER A 38 13.87 33.64 4.95
C SER A 38 13.19 32.49 4.20
N PRO A 39 13.84 31.33 4.03
CA PRO A 39 13.17 30.18 3.47
C PRO A 39 12.23 29.61 4.52
N VAL A 40 11.03 30.14 4.61
CA VAL A 40 9.94 29.48 5.33
C VAL A 40 9.50 28.35 4.43
N ARG A 41 9.62 27.10 4.90
CA ARG A 41 9.25 25.88 4.16
C ARG A 41 7.75 25.77 3.85
N ALA A 42 6.92 26.59 4.49
CA ALA A 42 5.49 26.71 4.23
C ALA A 42 5.12 28.18 4.33
N CYS A 43 4.62 28.76 3.26
CA CYS A 43 3.94 30.04 3.27
C CYS A 43 2.45 29.74 3.26
N GLU A 44 1.69 30.35 4.17
CA GLU A 44 0.23 30.30 4.08
C GLU A 44 -0.17 30.88 2.73
N ASP A 45 -0.96 30.12 1.97
CA ASP A 45 -1.45 30.56 0.68
C ASP A 45 -2.28 31.84 0.86
N VAL A 46 -2.00 32.85 0.04
CA VAL A 46 -2.73 34.11 0.11
C VAL A 46 -4.23 33.93 -0.16
N ASP A 47 -4.59 32.82 -0.83
CA ASP A 47 -5.98 32.48 -1.11
C ASP A 47 -6.72 31.97 0.14
N ASP A 48 -6.02 31.35 1.12
CA ASP A 48 -6.62 30.94 2.40
C ASP A 48 -6.89 32.13 3.35
N THR A 49 -6.21 33.24 3.13
CA THR A 49 -6.42 34.51 3.88
C THR A 49 -7.28 35.51 3.13
N ALA A 50 -7.73 35.17 1.91
CA ALA A 50 -8.63 36.02 1.15
C ALA A 50 -9.98 36.08 1.85
N LEU A 51 -10.31 37.29 2.36
CA LEU A 51 -11.60 37.54 2.97
C LEU A 51 -12.73 37.20 2.00
N SER A 52 -13.73 36.50 2.46
CA SER A 52 -14.92 36.24 1.65
C SER A 52 -15.62 37.51 1.26
N TYR A 53 -16.41 37.46 0.19
CA TYR A 53 -17.22 38.66 -0.25
C TYR A 53 -18.04 39.27 0.89
N ALA A 54 -18.50 38.46 1.81
CA ALA A 54 -19.27 38.91 2.95
C ALA A 54 -18.42 39.67 4.02
N GLU A 55 -17.14 39.27 4.22
CA GLU A 55 -16.19 39.96 5.09
C GLU A 55 -15.84 41.34 4.53
N ILE A 56 -15.62 41.38 3.23
CA ILE A 56 -15.42 42.61 2.51
C ILE A 56 -16.62 43.54 2.70
N LYS A 57 -17.82 43.03 2.60
CA LYS A 57 -19.06 43.75 2.80
C LYS A 57 -19.21 44.21 4.26
N ALA A 58 -18.81 43.38 5.23
CA ALA A 58 -18.80 43.75 6.64
C ALA A 58 -17.83 44.90 6.96
N LEU A 59 -16.62 44.84 6.42
CA LEU A 59 -15.65 45.90 6.55
C LEU A 59 -16.12 47.22 5.90
N ALA A 60 -16.78 47.11 4.73
CA ALA A 60 -17.31 48.25 4.01
C ALA A 60 -18.52 48.91 4.71
N THR A 61 -19.31 48.13 5.46
CA THR A 61 -20.50 48.63 6.20
C THR A 61 -20.18 49.08 7.62
N GLY A 62 -18.95 48.84 8.13
CA GLY A 62 -18.52 49.21 9.46
C GLY A 62 -19.26 48.51 10.62
N ASN A 63 -20.00 47.44 10.34
CA ASN A 63 -20.77 46.71 11.33
C ASN A 63 -19.95 45.59 11.96
N PRO A 64 -19.49 45.67 13.22
CA PRO A 64 -18.63 44.67 13.87
C PRO A 64 -19.31 43.29 14.03
N TYR A 65 -20.64 43.23 14.15
CA TYR A 65 -21.38 41.98 14.31
C TYR A 65 -21.35 41.09 13.06
N ILE A 66 -21.14 41.66 11.88
CA ILE A 66 -21.00 40.89 10.66
C ILE A 66 -19.69 40.08 10.69
N LYS A 67 -18.61 40.69 11.16
CA LYS A 67 -17.33 39.99 11.31
C LYS A 67 -17.42 38.87 12.32
N GLU A 68 -18.01 39.13 13.51
CA GLU A 68 -18.19 38.12 14.55
C GLU A 68 -19.05 36.96 14.06
N LYS A 69 -20.17 37.22 13.37
CA LYS A 69 -20.99 36.16 12.75
C LYS A 69 -20.16 35.29 11.82
N MET A 70 -19.32 35.88 11.00
CA MET A 70 -18.53 35.14 10.01
C MET A 70 -17.45 34.29 10.66
N ASP A 71 -16.75 34.80 11.65
CA ASP A 71 -15.78 34.02 12.43
C ASP A 71 -16.47 32.83 13.09
N LEU A 72 -17.69 33.00 13.59
CA LEU A 72 -18.50 31.93 14.14
C LEU A 72 -18.95 30.93 13.05
N ASP A 73 -19.36 31.41 11.87
CA ASP A 73 -19.75 30.53 10.75
C ASP A 73 -18.58 29.66 10.28
N VAL A 74 -17.36 30.22 10.22
CA VAL A 74 -16.13 29.47 9.92
C VAL A 74 -15.85 28.41 11.00
N GLN A 75 -15.95 28.79 12.29
CA GLN A 75 -15.76 27.83 13.39
C GLN A 75 -16.79 26.71 13.36
N VAL A 76 -18.07 27.03 13.14
CA VAL A 76 -19.15 26.04 13.00
C VAL A 76 -18.90 25.11 11.82
N SER A 77 -18.46 25.64 10.68
CA SER A 77 -18.13 24.83 9.50
C SER A 77 -16.95 23.88 9.78
N LYS A 78 -15.91 24.37 10.44
CA LYS A 78 -14.77 23.54 10.88
C LYS A 78 -15.19 22.44 11.84
N LEU A 79 -16.02 22.76 12.84
CA LEU A 79 -16.54 21.78 13.80
C LEU A 79 -17.44 20.73 13.12
N LYS A 80 -18.28 21.14 12.17
CA LYS A 80 -19.09 20.22 11.37
C LYS A 80 -18.22 19.25 10.56
N LEU A 81 -17.14 19.73 9.95
CA LEU A 81 -16.20 18.90 9.22
C LEU A 81 -15.49 17.91 10.15
N LEU A 82 -15.02 18.38 11.30
CA LEU A 82 -14.40 17.50 12.30
C LEU A 82 -15.36 16.42 12.80
N LYS A 83 -16.62 16.79 13.09
CA LYS A 83 -17.66 15.83 13.47
C LYS A 83 -17.93 14.80 12.37
N ALA A 84 -18.03 15.23 11.11
CA ALA A 84 -18.26 14.33 9.99
C ALA A 84 -17.10 13.35 9.81
N ASN A 85 -15.85 13.85 9.91
CA ASN A 85 -14.65 13.01 9.84
C ASN A 85 -14.61 11.99 10.99
N HIS A 86 -14.87 12.41 12.22
CA HIS A 86 -14.93 11.53 13.38
C HIS A 86 -16.01 10.45 13.22
N THR A 87 -17.21 10.84 12.78
CA THR A 87 -18.29 9.89 12.52
C THR A 87 -17.91 8.87 11.44
N SER A 88 -17.26 9.32 10.36
CA SER A 88 -16.77 8.44 9.30
C SER A 88 -15.71 7.47 9.81
N GLN A 89 -14.81 7.92 10.71
CA GLN A 89 -13.82 7.05 11.34
C GLN A 89 -14.47 5.98 12.22
N ILE A 90 -15.50 6.34 13.00
CA ILE A 90 -16.27 5.38 13.81
C ILE A 90 -16.91 4.31 12.91
N TYR A 91 -17.63 4.69 11.88
CA TYR A 91 -18.25 3.73 10.95
C TYR A 91 -17.24 2.81 10.28
N ARG A 92 -16.05 3.35 9.95
CA ARG A 92 -14.98 2.54 9.39
C ARG A 92 -14.48 1.51 10.40
N LEU A 93 -14.22 1.92 11.64
CA LEU A 93 -13.80 1.02 12.71
C LEU A 93 -14.84 -0.04 13.03
N GLU A 94 -16.11 0.33 13.12
CA GLU A 94 -17.22 -0.61 13.30
C GLU A 94 -17.28 -1.66 12.17
N SER A 95 -17.09 -1.21 10.91
CA SER A 95 -17.01 -2.11 9.76
C SER A 95 -15.80 -3.03 9.80
N ASP A 96 -14.64 -2.50 10.23
CA ASP A 96 -13.42 -3.29 10.40
C ASP A 96 -13.58 -4.36 11.49
N ILE A 97 -14.17 -4.00 12.63
CA ILE A 97 -14.46 -4.92 13.73
C ILE A 97 -15.46 -6.00 13.30
N ALA A 98 -16.56 -5.60 12.64
CA ALA A 98 -17.65 -6.51 12.32
C ALA A 98 -17.34 -7.43 11.13
N LYS A 99 -16.53 -7.00 10.16
CA LYS A 99 -16.33 -7.70 8.89
C LYS A 99 -14.86 -7.99 8.59
N ASN A 100 -14.01 -6.97 8.57
CA ASN A 100 -12.66 -7.11 8.02
C ASN A 100 -11.74 -7.96 8.92
N PHE A 101 -11.72 -7.71 10.22
CA PHE A 101 -10.91 -8.50 11.16
C PHE A 101 -11.36 -9.96 11.23
N PRO A 102 -12.65 -10.31 11.38
CA PRO A 102 -13.09 -11.71 11.38
C PRO A 102 -12.71 -12.46 10.11
N VAL A 103 -12.86 -11.84 8.94
CA VAL A 103 -12.49 -12.45 7.65
C VAL A 103 -10.97 -12.67 7.57
N GLN A 104 -10.15 -11.70 7.97
CA GLN A 104 -8.70 -11.83 8.00
C GLN A 104 -8.23 -12.92 8.97
N ILE A 105 -8.82 -12.98 10.15
CA ILE A 105 -8.51 -13.99 11.18
C ILE A 105 -8.87 -15.38 10.65
N SER A 106 -10.04 -15.56 10.03
CA SER A 106 -10.45 -16.85 9.44
C SER A 106 -9.49 -17.28 8.34
N ALA A 107 -9.18 -16.39 7.41
CA ALA A 107 -8.25 -16.68 6.31
C ALA A 107 -6.83 -17.02 6.81
N LEU A 108 -6.35 -16.33 7.85
CA LEU A 108 -5.05 -16.64 8.46
C LEU A 108 -5.07 -17.99 9.17
N LYS A 109 -6.13 -18.32 9.90
CA LYS A 109 -6.28 -19.64 10.55
C LYS A 109 -6.31 -20.78 9.54
N GLU A 110 -7.07 -20.65 8.46
CA GLU A 110 -7.11 -21.63 7.37
C GLU A 110 -5.75 -21.80 6.72
N ARG A 111 -5.05 -20.70 6.46
CA ARG A 111 -3.71 -20.73 5.90
C ARG A 111 -2.69 -21.39 6.84
N ILE A 112 -2.73 -21.10 8.12
CA ILE A 112 -1.88 -21.71 9.15
C ILE A 112 -2.13 -23.22 9.20
N ALA A 113 -3.39 -23.65 9.26
CA ALA A 113 -3.74 -25.05 9.24
C ALA A 113 -3.25 -25.78 7.98
N GLY A 114 -3.39 -25.15 6.81
CA GLY A 114 -2.85 -25.69 5.55
C GLY A 114 -1.32 -25.78 5.57
N MET A 115 -0.62 -24.75 6.04
CA MET A 115 0.83 -24.75 6.16
C MET A 115 1.36 -25.77 7.16
N GLN A 116 0.64 -26.03 8.25
CA GLN A 116 1.02 -27.07 9.22
C GLN A 116 1.00 -28.46 8.58
N ILE A 117 0.00 -28.76 7.75
CA ILE A 117 -0.06 -30.02 7.00
C ILE A 117 1.10 -30.09 5.99
N ASP A 118 1.33 -29.03 5.22
CA ASP A 118 2.41 -28.99 4.24
C ASP A 118 3.79 -29.11 4.91
N SER A 119 3.99 -28.49 6.09
CA SER A 119 5.21 -28.65 6.90
C SER A 119 5.44 -30.09 7.34
N GLN A 120 4.37 -30.81 7.75
CA GLN A 120 4.48 -32.23 8.11
C GLN A 120 4.90 -33.08 6.92
N VAL A 121 4.36 -32.82 5.72
CA VAL A 121 4.76 -33.48 4.49
C VAL A 121 6.24 -33.23 4.20
N VAL A 122 6.70 -31.99 4.29
CA VAL A 122 8.11 -31.63 4.08
C VAL A 122 9.02 -32.34 5.11
N LYS A 123 8.64 -32.40 6.38
CA LYS A 123 9.41 -33.08 7.43
C LYS A 123 9.43 -34.62 7.30
N SER A 124 8.42 -35.20 6.68
CA SER A 124 8.38 -36.65 6.42
C SER A 124 9.33 -37.07 5.30
N VAL A 125 9.80 -36.13 4.50
CA VAL A 125 10.75 -36.32 3.41
C VAL A 125 12.05 -35.62 3.77
N ASP A 126 13.17 -36.36 3.72
CA ASP A 126 14.50 -35.75 3.92
C ASP A 126 14.90 -34.97 2.66
N LEU A 127 14.56 -33.68 2.65
CA LEU A 127 14.91 -32.77 1.53
C LEU A 127 16.43 -32.58 1.38
N GLN A 128 17.25 -32.95 2.37
CA GLN A 128 18.70 -32.76 2.35
C GLN A 128 19.42 -33.99 1.77
N ASP A 129 18.76 -35.12 1.72
CA ASP A 129 19.31 -36.31 1.12
C ASP A 129 19.33 -36.21 -0.42
N ASN A 130 20.54 -36.04 -0.96
CA ASN A 130 20.74 -35.97 -2.40
C ASN A 130 20.55 -37.32 -3.12
N ASP A 131 20.66 -38.41 -2.39
CA ASP A 131 20.55 -39.76 -2.94
C ASP A 131 19.08 -40.20 -3.18
N THR A 132 18.13 -39.43 -2.64
CA THR A 132 16.68 -39.71 -2.78
C THR A 132 15.94 -38.69 -3.63
N PHE A 133 16.67 -37.89 -4.46
CA PHE A 133 15.99 -36.96 -5.34
C PHE A 133 15.13 -37.68 -6.36
N ALA A 134 13.83 -37.41 -6.35
CA ALA A 134 12.88 -37.91 -7.31
C ALA A 134 11.82 -36.86 -7.64
N MET A 135 11.74 -36.48 -8.90
CA MET A 135 10.76 -35.47 -9.37
C MET A 135 10.08 -35.98 -10.64
N THR A 136 8.78 -35.87 -10.68
CA THR A 136 8.02 -36.19 -11.90
C THR A 136 7.76 -34.88 -12.67
N VAL A 137 8.17 -34.85 -13.95
CA VAL A 137 7.84 -33.74 -14.87
C VAL A 137 7.06 -34.36 -16.06
N GLY A 138 5.86 -33.81 -16.30
CA GLY A 138 4.92 -34.50 -17.18
C GLY A 138 4.56 -35.87 -16.64
N ASN A 139 4.96 -36.90 -17.37
CA ASN A 139 4.75 -38.33 -16.98
C ASN A 139 6.07 -39.08 -16.80
N VAL A 140 7.21 -38.37 -16.72
CA VAL A 140 8.53 -38.96 -16.62
C VAL A 140 9.12 -38.69 -15.23
N LEU A 141 9.64 -39.74 -14.59
CA LEU A 141 10.36 -39.59 -13.33
C LEU A 141 11.84 -39.29 -13.62
N TYR A 142 12.37 -38.30 -12.93
CA TYR A 142 13.77 -37.86 -12.98
C TYR A 142 14.40 -38.03 -11.61
N GLU A 143 15.57 -38.65 -11.58
CA GLU A 143 16.38 -38.85 -10.37
C GLU A 143 17.61 -37.90 -10.33
N ASP A 144 17.88 -37.24 -11.44
CA ASP A 144 18.92 -36.22 -11.54
C ASP A 144 18.32 -34.79 -11.53
N LYS A 145 18.89 -33.93 -10.68
CA LYS A 145 18.43 -32.53 -10.49
C LYS A 145 18.55 -31.69 -11.74
N LYS A 146 19.59 -31.92 -12.54
CA LYS A 146 19.85 -31.14 -13.76
C LYS A 146 18.86 -31.55 -14.86
N GLU A 147 18.69 -32.85 -15.05
CA GLU A 147 17.75 -33.38 -16.03
C GLU A 147 16.31 -33.00 -15.70
N ALA A 148 15.90 -33.06 -14.42
CA ALA A 148 14.61 -32.60 -13.93
C ALA A 148 14.39 -31.12 -14.20
N GLY A 149 15.42 -30.30 -13.96
CA GLY A 149 15.40 -28.86 -14.21
C GLY A 149 15.27 -28.49 -15.69
N GLU A 150 15.98 -29.21 -16.56
CA GLU A 150 15.87 -29.05 -18.02
C GLU A 150 14.48 -29.45 -18.52
N ALA A 151 13.95 -30.58 -18.05
CA ALA A 151 12.60 -31.04 -18.35
C ALA A 151 11.53 -30.04 -17.88
N LEU A 152 11.71 -29.46 -16.67
CA LEU A 152 10.80 -28.45 -16.14
C LEU A 152 10.79 -27.17 -17.00
N ILE A 153 11.97 -26.70 -17.42
CA ILE A 153 12.09 -25.53 -18.31
C ILE A 153 11.41 -25.81 -19.64
N ALA A 154 11.63 -27.00 -20.23
CA ALA A 154 11.00 -27.41 -21.46
C ALA A 154 9.48 -27.49 -21.34
N ALA A 155 8.96 -28.07 -20.24
CA ALA A 155 7.53 -28.12 -19.96
C ALA A 155 6.92 -26.70 -19.81
N CYS A 156 7.61 -25.78 -19.13
CA CYS A 156 7.20 -24.39 -19.02
C CYS A 156 7.19 -23.69 -20.38
N ALA A 157 8.19 -23.93 -21.24
CA ALA A 157 8.25 -23.33 -22.57
C ALA A 157 7.06 -23.74 -23.44
N GLY A 158 6.59 -24.99 -23.32
CA GLY A 158 5.39 -25.48 -23.99
C GLY A 158 4.09 -24.79 -23.57
N LEU A 159 4.07 -24.18 -22.36
CA LEU A 159 2.89 -23.46 -21.84
C LEU A 159 2.82 -21.99 -22.27
N LYS A 160 3.84 -21.46 -22.95
CA LYS A 160 3.90 -20.04 -23.34
C LYS A 160 2.73 -19.61 -24.24
N THR A 161 2.15 -20.54 -24.99
CA THR A 161 1.01 -20.31 -25.89
C THR A 161 -0.35 -20.55 -25.24
N VAL A 162 -0.36 -21.05 -23.99
CA VAL A 162 -1.59 -21.38 -23.28
C VAL A 162 -1.84 -20.31 -22.23
N SER A 163 -2.91 -19.56 -22.38
CA SER A 163 -3.28 -18.45 -21.46
C SER A 163 -3.60 -18.92 -20.03
N THR A 164 -3.94 -20.19 -19.85
CA THR A 164 -4.19 -20.80 -18.55
C THR A 164 -3.01 -21.69 -18.20
N GLY A 165 -2.37 -21.41 -17.05
CA GLY A 165 -1.29 -22.26 -16.54
C GLY A 165 -1.71 -23.73 -16.44
N GLY A 166 -0.74 -24.65 -16.53
CA GLY A 166 -0.97 -26.09 -16.49
C GLY A 166 -0.14 -26.81 -15.42
N LYS A 167 -0.58 -28.01 -15.05
CA LYS A 167 0.22 -28.93 -14.23
C LYS A 167 1.44 -29.35 -15.03
N VAL A 168 2.64 -29.20 -14.46
CA VAL A 168 3.92 -29.56 -15.10
C VAL A 168 4.59 -30.75 -14.45
N GLY A 169 4.21 -31.08 -13.21
CA GLY A 169 4.81 -32.21 -12.54
C GLY A 169 4.39 -32.36 -11.08
N GLU A 170 5.13 -33.20 -10.37
CA GLU A 170 4.97 -33.46 -8.93
C GLU A 170 6.34 -33.60 -8.27
N TYR A 171 6.46 -33.09 -7.05
CA TYR A 171 7.69 -33.20 -6.25
C TYR A 171 7.32 -33.38 -4.78
N HIS A 172 7.74 -34.49 -4.16
CA HIS A 172 7.49 -34.84 -2.77
C HIS A 172 6.03 -34.68 -2.32
N GLY A 173 5.07 -35.12 -3.16
CA GLY A 173 3.64 -35.02 -2.86
C GLY A 173 3.03 -33.62 -3.15
N PHE A 174 3.83 -32.65 -3.58
CA PHE A 174 3.34 -31.36 -4.03
C PHE A 174 3.12 -31.36 -5.54
N THR A 175 1.99 -30.84 -5.99
CA THR A 175 1.72 -30.64 -7.42
C THR A 175 2.39 -29.36 -7.90
N LEU A 176 3.10 -29.45 -9.01
CA LEU A 176 3.75 -28.33 -9.68
C LEU A 176 2.91 -27.86 -10.86
N SER A 177 2.55 -26.57 -10.85
CA SER A 177 1.81 -25.93 -11.94
C SER A 177 2.57 -24.70 -12.39
N ALA A 178 2.70 -24.50 -13.70
CA ALA A 178 3.38 -23.34 -14.25
C ALA A 178 2.42 -22.46 -15.04
N SER A 179 2.65 -21.15 -15.01
CA SER A 179 1.97 -20.15 -15.79
C SER A 179 2.98 -19.11 -16.32
N TYR A 180 2.68 -18.54 -17.48
CA TYR A 180 3.52 -17.49 -18.03
C TYR A 180 2.95 -16.13 -17.63
N ASN A 181 3.76 -15.31 -16.97
CA ASN A 181 3.40 -13.95 -16.60
C ASN A 181 3.90 -12.97 -17.68
N MET A 182 2.96 -12.40 -18.43
CA MET A 182 3.25 -11.47 -19.52
C MET A 182 3.88 -10.16 -19.03
N PHE A 183 3.59 -9.74 -17.80
CA PHE A 183 4.12 -8.47 -17.27
C PHE A 183 5.59 -8.59 -16.86
N SER A 184 5.97 -9.69 -16.23
CA SER A 184 7.37 -9.95 -15.83
C SER A 184 8.16 -10.68 -16.93
N ASN A 185 7.51 -11.11 -18.01
CA ASN A 185 8.10 -11.92 -19.08
C ASN A 185 8.82 -13.17 -18.55
N ALA A 186 8.27 -13.78 -17.52
CA ALA A 186 8.83 -14.91 -16.80
C ALA A 186 7.80 -16.01 -16.55
N PHE A 187 8.26 -17.23 -16.36
CA PHE A 187 7.41 -18.33 -15.91
C PHE A 187 7.31 -18.30 -14.38
N GLU A 188 6.09 -18.33 -13.87
CA GLU A 188 5.77 -18.49 -12.45
C GLU A 188 5.40 -19.95 -12.20
N LEU A 189 6.15 -20.61 -11.33
CA LEU A 189 5.83 -21.96 -10.82
C LEU A 189 5.06 -21.83 -9.52
N THR A 190 3.94 -22.53 -9.42
CA THR A 190 3.16 -22.67 -8.19
C THR A 190 3.32 -24.09 -7.67
N ILE A 191 3.90 -24.23 -6.49
CA ILE A 191 3.96 -25.48 -5.72
C ILE A 191 2.67 -25.55 -4.90
N LYS A 192 1.83 -26.52 -5.16
CA LYS A 192 0.52 -26.68 -4.56
C LYS A 192 0.47 -27.89 -3.65
N GLY A 193 0.38 -27.64 -2.36
CA GLY A 193 0.00 -28.59 -1.32
C GLY A 193 -1.41 -28.27 -0.81
N LYS A 194 -1.59 -28.14 0.48
CA LYS A 194 -2.78 -27.53 1.09
C LYS A 194 -2.76 -26.01 0.90
N CYS A 195 -1.56 -25.42 0.94
CA CYS A 195 -1.31 -24.04 0.54
C CYS A 195 -0.65 -24.00 -0.85
N SER A 196 -0.55 -22.79 -1.40
CA SER A 196 0.12 -22.53 -2.67
C SER A 196 1.34 -21.65 -2.44
N TYR A 197 2.48 -22.07 -2.99
CA TYR A 197 3.75 -21.35 -2.89
C TYR A 197 4.25 -21.02 -4.28
N LYS A 198 4.50 -19.73 -4.54
CA LYS A 198 4.89 -19.23 -5.85
C LYS A 198 6.36 -18.91 -5.89
N LEU A 199 6.99 -19.20 -7.03
CA LEU A 199 8.37 -18.83 -7.35
C LEU A 199 8.54 -18.63 -8.86
N GLU A 200 9.55 -17.85 -9.24
CA GLU A 200 9.89 -17.65 -10.65
C GLU A 200 10.89 -18.70 -11.14
N ILE A 201 10.66 -19.18 -12.35
CA ILE A 201 11.56 -20.09 -13.06
C ILE A 201 12.54 -19.30 -13.90
N GLY A 202 13.83 -19.50 -13.61
CA GLY A 202 14.93 -18.92 -14.37
C GLY A 202 15.42 -19.84 -15.50
N LYS A 203 16.53 -19.42 -16.12
CA LYS A 203 17.17 -20.18 -17.22
C LYS A 203 18.09 -21.30 -16.72
N ASP A 204 18.50 -21.27 -15.46
CA ASP A 204 19.40 -22.26 -14.87
C ASP A 204 18.61 -23.44 -14.31
N PRO A 205 18.79 -24.67 -14.86
CA PRO A 205 18.08 -25.87 -14.41
C PRO A 205 18.31 -26.19 -12.94
N VAL A 206 19.57 -26.21 -12.52
CA VAL A 206 19.95 -26.53 -11.14
C VAL A 206 19.49 -25.46 -10.16
N GLY A 207 19.63 -24.19 -10.55
CA GLY A 207 19.13 -23.05 -9.76
C GLY A 207 17.61 -23.10 -9.55
N ASN A 208 16.83 -23.59 -10.49
CA ASN A 208 15.39 -23.78 -10.34
C ASN A 208 15.07 -24.86 -9.30
N MET A 209 15.82 -25.98 -9.30
CA MET A 209 15.66 -27.02 -8.29
C MET A 209 15.98 -26.50 -6.89
N GLN A 210 17.06 -25.70 -6.78
CA GLN A 210 17.41 -25.06 -5.52
C GLN A 210 16.34 -24.09 -5.04
N ARG A 211 15.72 -23.33 -5.94
CA ARG A 211 14.59 -22.44 -5.58
C ARG A 211 13.38 -23.21 -5.08
N ILE A 212 13.04 -24.32 -5.71
CA ILE A 212 11.95 -25.22 -5.26
C ILE A 212 12.27 -25.74 -3.86
N HIS A 213 13.47 -26.29 -3.66
CA HIS A 213 13.94 -26.76 -2.37
C HIS A 213 13.88 -25.67 -1.29
N ASN A 214 14.43 -24.49 -1.55
CA ASN A 214 14.41 -23.37 -0.62
C ASN A 214 12.98 -22.91 -0.29
N THR A 215 12.07 -22.97 -1.26
CA THR A 215 10.67 -22.61 -1.05
C THR A 215 9.99 -23.57 -0.10
N LEU A 216 10.21 -24.88 -0.25
CA LEU A 216 9.67 -25.91 0.64
C LEU A 216 10.32 -25.83 2.03
N SER A 217 11.63 -25.70 2.11
CA SER A 217 12.36 -25.55 3.39
C SER A 217 11.97 -24.27 4.15
N SER A 218 11.44 -23.25 3.47
CA SER A 218 10.98 -22.00 4.10
C SER A 218 9.57 -22.07 4.68
N ILE A 219 8.85 -23.22 4.56
CA ILE A 219 7.45 -23.33 5.00
C ILE A 219 7.33 -23.10 6.50
N ASP A 220 8.20 -23.68 7.32
CA ASP A 220 8.18 -23.49 8.79
C ASP A 220 8.36 -22.02 9.18
N ARG A 221 9.28 -21.30 8.52
CA ARG A 221 9.45 -19.87 8.75
C ARG A 221 8.19 -19.08 8.38
N LYS A 222 7.59 -19.37 7.21
CA LYS A 222 6.35 -18.72 6.77
C LYS A 222 5.16 -19.05 7.68
N LEU A 223 5.14 -20.23 8.27
CA LEU A 223 4.16 -20.63 9.27
C LEU A 223 4.29 -19.73 10.51
N THR A 224 5.48 -19.60 11.08
CA THR A 224 5.75 -18.73 12.22
C THR A 224 5.40 -17.26 11.93
N GLU A 225 5.77 -16.75 10.75
CA GLU A 225 5.39 -15.40 10.32
C GLU A 225 3.85 -15.21 10.23
N SER A 226 3.14 -16.25 9.79
CA SER A 226 1.67 -16.22 9.70
C SER A 226 1.00 -16.29 11.07
N GLU A 227 1.55 -17.04 12.02
CA GLU A 227 1.11 -17.12 13.41
C GLU A 227 1.31 -15.77 14.11
N GLN A 228 2.46 -15.14 13.97
CA GLN A 228 2.73 -13.79 14.49
C GLN A 228 1.77 -12.76 13.90
N LYS A 229 1.48 -12.86 12.60
CA LYS A 229 0.51 -11.97 11.94
C LYS A 229 -0.89 -12.18 12.49
N LEU A 230 -1.30 -13.42 12.75
CA LEU A 230 -2.60 -13.72 13.37
C LEU A 230 -2.71 -13.08 14.76
N GLU A 231 -1.67 -13.23 15.58
CA GLU A 231 -1.62 -12.60 16.90
C GLU A 231 -1.73 -11.08 16.82
N THR A 232 -0.99 -10.46 15.91
CA THR A 232 -1.04 -9.00 15.69
C THR A 232 -2.45 -8.54 15.31
N VAL A 233 -3.12 -9.24 14.38
CA VAL A 233 -4.49 -8.89 13.96
C VAL A 233 -5.49 -9.08 15.10
N GLN A 234 -5.33 -10.12 15.93
CA GLN A 234 -6.17 -10.33 17.10
C GLN A 234 -5.98 -9.23 18.16
N GLN A 235 -4.75 -8.79 18.40
CA GLN A 235 -4.45 -7.67 19.29
C GLN A 235 -5.04 -6.35 18.76
N GLN A 236 -4.96 -6.10 17.45
CA GLN A 236 -5.59 -4.94 16.81
C GLN A 236 -7.11 -4.95 16.99
N LEU A 237 -7.75 -6.11 16.80
CA LEU A 237 -9.19 -6.26 17.05
C LEU A 237 -9.54 -5.98 18.51
N ALA A 238 -8.79 -6.54 19.48
CA ALA A 238 -9.01 -6.33 20.90
C ALA A 238 -8.81 -4.86 21.32
N THR A 239 -7.90 -4.14 20.66
CA THR A 239 -7.67 -2.71 20.93
C THR A 239 -8.74 -1.81 20.30
N ALA A 240 -9.36 -2.27 19.21
CA ALA A 240 -10.40 -1.52 18.50
C ALA A 240 -11.79 -1.68 19.13
N GLN A 241 -12.03 -2.71 19.93
CA GLN A 241 -13.26 -2.97 20.71
C GLN A 241 -13.29 -2.13 21.98
#